data_2c746d15bb3698fae371ebd57a3b6ea5
#
_entry.id   2c746d15bb3698fae371ebd57a3b6ea5
#
_cell.length_a   1.000
_cell.length_b   1.000
_cell.length_c   1.000
_cell.angle_alpha   90.00
_cell.angle_beta   90.00
_cell.angle_gamma   90.00
#
_symmetry.space_group_name_H-M   'P 1'
#
loop_
_entity.id
_entity.type
_entity.pdbx_description
1 polymer ?
#
loop_
_entity_poly.entity_id
_entity_poly.type
_entity_poly.pdbx_seq_one_letter_code
_entity_poly.pdbx_strand_id
1 'polypeptide(L)'
;SYDAFKFTYGYVEARARVPFGKGYWPAFWLLNAYYVDEMPEIDIMEFIGDNQDVVYHTYHYHDADGTLRSTESEPTPGIDYTAGFHTYAVDWRPGLIVYYIDGVEVHRVSDAKVSRQDMYVIANTALGGWWAGSPDESTPFPGRYEIDYIRVYRQTRPYAEAPLSDGESDIEPAAAVPGASPAHRPPFDVWPEGYPNGR
;
A
#
# COMPACT_ATOMS: atom_id res chain seq x y z
N SER A 1 -7.70 -11.40 1.68
CA SER A 1 -8.29 -12.01 2.90
C SER A 1 -9.82 -11.85 2.96
N TYR A 2 -10.48 -11.70 1.82
CA TYR A 2 -11.88 -11.25 1.63
C TYR A 2 -12.89 -11.80 2.67
N ASP A 3 -13.03 -13.11 2.82
CA ASP A 3 -14.02 -13.69 3.75
C ASP A 3 -13.46 -13.99 5.16
N ALA A 4 -12.15 -13.92 5.32
CA ALA A 4 -11.49 -14.39 6.55
C ALA A 4 -11.10 -13.24 7.48
N PHE A 5 -10.73 -12.09 6.96
CA PHE A 5 -10.21 -10.98 7.74
C PHE A 5 -10.47 -9.63 7.07
N LYS A 6 -11.21 -8.78 7.76
CA LYS A 6 -11.57 -7.41 7.36
C LYS A 6 -11.30 -6.47 8.52
N PHE A 7 -10.97 -5.23 8.21
CA PHE A 7 -10.68 -4.22 9.23
C PHE A 7 -10.91 -2.81 8.70
N THR A 8 -11.17 -1.88 9.62
CA THR A 8 -11.23 -0.45 9.35
C THR A 8 -10.10 0.19 10.13
N TYR A 9 -9.23 0.92 9.41
CA TYR A 9 -8.06 1.63 9.94
C TYR A 9 -6.97 0.70 10.52
N GLY A 10 -5.78 1.23 10.62
CA GLY A 10 -4.63 0.56 11.20
C GLY A 10 -3.36 0.76 10.37
N TYR A 11 -2.28 0.19 10.88
CA TYR A 11 -1.02 0.11 10.17
C TYR A 11 -0.89 -1.26 9.53
N VAL A 12 -0.75 -1.29 8.21
CA VAL A 12 -0.67 -2.52 7.40
C VAL A 12 0.70 -2.59 6.77
N GLU A 13 1.41 -3.70 6.95
CA GLU A 13 2.78 -3.87 6.49
C GLU A 13 2.98 -5.24 5.85
N ALA A 14 3.68 -5.28 4.74
CA ALA A 14 4.25 -6.48 4.18
C ALA A 14 5.78 -6.33 4.05
N ARG A 15 6.52 -7.40 4.37
CA ARG A 15 7.92 -7.52 4.00
C ARG A 15 8.02 -8.47 2.83
N ALA A 16 8.47 -7.94 1.68
CA ALA A 16 8.42 -8.68 0.42
C ALA A 16 9.61 -8.38 -0.49
N ARG A 17 9.88 -9.31 -1.41
CA ARG A 17 10.75 -9.16 -2.56
C ARG A 17 9.96 -9.40 -3.83
N VAL A 18 9.96 -8.43 -4.73
CA VAL A 18 9.16 -8.46 -5.97
C VAL A 18 9.93 -9.10 -7.13
N PRO A 19 9.23 -9.72 -8.10
CA PRO A 19 9.86 -10.17 -9.33
C PRO A 19 10.27 -8.97 -10.19
N PHE A 20 11.34 -9.13 -10.96
CA PHE A 20 11.78 -8.19 -11.98
C PHE A 20 11.59 -8.77 -13.37
N GLY A 21 11.27 -7.92 -14.35
CA GLY A 21 11.15 -8.24 -15.75
C GLY A 21 9.85 -7.75 -16.37
N LYS A 22 9.91 -7.40 -17.64
CA LYS A 22 8.78 -6.86 -18.40
C LYS A 22 7.54 -7.73 -18.29
N GLY A 23 6.41 -7.11 -18.06
CA GLY A 23 5.12 -7.76 -17.91
C GLY A 23 4.75 -8.18 -16.49
N TYR A 24 5.68 -8.23 -15.53
CA TYR A 24 5.31 -8.45 -14.14
C TYR A 24 4.66 -7.19 -13.53
N TRP A 25 3.60 -7.43 -12.75
CA TRP A 25 2.89 -6.38 -12.01
C TRP A 25 2.54 -6.92 -10.61
N PRO A 26 3.52 -6.97 -9.70
CA PRO A 26 3.28 -7.29 -8.31
C PRO A 26 2.60 -6.13 -7.59
N ALA A 27 1.63 -6.47 -6.72
CA ALA A 27 0.87 -5.52 -5.94
C ALA A 27 0.61 -6.02 -4.51
N PHE A 28 0.55 -5.07 -3.58
CA PHE A 28 0.11 -5.25 -2.21
C PHE A 28 -0.85 -4.10 -1.87
N TRP A 29 -2.13 -4.42 -1.62
CA TRP A 29 -3.18 -3.43 -1.61
C TRP A 29 -4.38 -3.82 -0.74
N LEU A 30 -5.25 -2.87 -0.49
CA LEU A 30 -6.49 -3.02 0.27
C LEU A 30 -7.67 -2.68 -0.62
N LEU A 31 -8.71 -3.51 -0.58
CA LEU A 31 -9.95 -3.30 -1.32
C LEU A 31 -11.15 -3.31 -0.37
N ASN A 32 -12.20 -2.59 -0.75
CA ASN A 32 -13.48 -2.56 -0.06
C ASN A 32 -14.02 -3.97 0.19
N ALA A 33 -14.42 -4.23 1.44
CA ALA A 33 -14.82 -5.57 1.88
C ALA A 33 -16.27 -5.94 1.55
N TYR A 34 -17.09 -5.02 1.07
CA TYR A 34 -18.52 -5.25 0.83
C TYR A 34 -18.87 -5.33 -0.64
N TYR A 35 -18.11 -4.66 -1.49
CA TYR A 35 -18.39 -4.60 -2.92
C TYR A 35 -17.10 -4.93 -3.66
N VAL A 36 -16.97 -6.18 -4.09
CA VAL A 36 -15.82 -6.63 -4.90
C VAL A 36 -15.83 -5.82 -6.20
N ASP A 37 -14.68 -5.32 -6.59
CA ASP A 37 -14.47 -4.46 -7.76
C ASP A 37 -15.01 -3.01 -7.62
N GLU A 38 -15.36 -2.57 -6.41
CA GLU A 38 -15.77 -1.19 -6.16
C GLU A 38 -14.79 -0.45 -5.26
N MET A 39 -14.68 0.87 -5.48
CA MET A 39 -13.90 1.76 -4.62
C MET A 39 -14.50 1.86 -3.21
N PRO A 40 -13.72 2.15 -2.19
CA PRO A 40 -12.33 2.61 -2.21
C PRO A 40 -11.29 1.49 -2.28
N GLU A 41 -10.10 1.84 -2.79
CA GLU A 41 -8.91 0.99 -2.89
C GLU A 41 -7.68 1.76 -2.41
N ILE A 42 -6.78 1.09 -1.68
CA ILE A 42 -5.51 1.66 -1.21
C ILE A 42 -4.38 0.75 -1.73
N ASP A 43 -3.63 1.22 -2.71
CA ASP A 43 -2.49 0.50 -3.26
C ASP A 43 -1.25 0.86 -2.46
N ILE A 44 -0.88 -0.04 -1.54
CA ILE A 44 0.26 0.15 -0.64
C ILE A 44 1.56 0.06 -1.41
N MET A 45 1.61 -0.82 -2.41
CA MET A 45 2.75 -1.02 -3.28
C MET A 45 2.32 -1.64 -4.60
N GLU A 46 2.71 -1.01 -5.70
CA GLU A 46 2.65 -1.57 -7.03
C GLU A 46 3.97 -1.36 -7.76
N PHE A 47 4.36 -2.33 -8.58
CA PHE A 47 5.52 -2.25 -9.45
C PHE A 47 5.15 -2.55 -10.91
N ILE A 48 5.84 -1.90 -11.81
CA ILE A 48 5.93 -2.29 -13.21
C ILE A 48 7.30 -2.97 -13.38
N GLY A 49 7.29 -4.21 -13.76
CA GLY A 49 8.40 -5.13 -13.58
C GLY A 49 9.69 -4.84 -14.35
N ASP A 50 9.72 -3.90 -15.28
CA ASP A 50 10.94 -3.41 -15.95
C ASP A 50 11.41 -2.05 -15.40
N ASN A 51 10.74 -1.55 -14.36
CA ASN A 51 11.08 -0.31 -13.66
C ASN A 51 11.37 -0.60 -12.18
N GLN A 52 12.59 -1.06 -11.89
CA GLN A 52 12.98 -1.62 -10.59
C GLN A 52 13.18 -0.58 -9.48
N ASP A 53 13.26 0.68 -9.82
CA ASP A 53 13.55 1.80 -8.90
C ASP A 53 12.31 2.68 -8.62
N VAL A 54 11.12 2.27 -9.10
CA VAL A 54 9.87 3.01 -8.90
C VAL A 54 8.83 2.13 -8.21
N VAL A 55 8.30 2.64 -7.12
CA VAL A 55 7.12 2.09 -6.42
C VAL A 55 5.98 3.08 -6.57
N TYR A 56 4.83 2.57 -6.96
CA TYR A 56 3.61 3.36 -7.06
C TYR A 56 2.75 3.15 -5.82
N HIS A 57 2.23 4.26 -5.28
CA HIS A 57 1.30 4.29 -4.16
C HIS A 57 0.07 5.07 -4.61
N THR A 58 -1.10 4.48 -4.50
CA THR A 58 -2.33 5.10 -5.00
C THR A 58 -3.47 4.97 -3.99
N TYR A 59 -4.33 5.95 -3.96
CA TYR A 59 -5.64 5.86 -3.31
C TYR A 59 -6.72 6.15 -4.33
N HIS A 60 -7.59 5.18 -4.58
CA HIS A 60 -8.73 5.28 -5.48
C HIS A 60 -10.03 5.43 -4.70
N TYR A 61 -10.89 6.35 -5.13
CA TYR A 61 -12.18 6.61 -4.50
C TYR A 61 -13.19 7.21 -5.50
N HIS A 62 -14.46 7.19 -5.14
CA HIS A 62 -15.48 7.92 -5.88
C HIS A 62 -15.78 9.26 -5.19
N ASP A 63 -15.86 10.32 -5.97
CA ASP A 63 -16.41 11.60 -5.54
C ASP A 63 -17.90 11.50 -5.25
N ALA A 64 -18.48 12.56 -4.68
CA ALA A 64 -19.91 12.65 -4.37
C ALA A 64 -20.81 12.55 -5.60
N ASP A 65 -20.32 12.84 -6.78
CA ASP A 65 -21.00 12.69 -8.06
C ASP A 65 -20.81 11.31 -8.71
N GLY A 66 -20.10 10.39 -8.03
CA GLY A 66 -19.78 9.06 -8.53
C GLY A 66 -18.60 9.00 -9.49
N THR A 67 -17.89 10.11 -9.70
CA THR A 67 -16.69 10.11 -10.56
C THR A 67 -15.53 9.42 -9.85
N LEU A 68 -14.87 8.47 -10.54
CA LEU A 68 -13.65 7.84 -10.06
C LEU A 68 -12.51 8.86 -10.00
N ARG A 69 -11.82 8.89 -8.86
CA ARG A 69 -10.64 9.72 -8.60
C ARG A 69 -9.50 8.85 -8.09
N SER A 70 -8.28 9.31 -8.31
CA SER A 70 -7.08 8.77 -7.69
C SER A 70 -6.18 9.88 -7.16
N THR A 71 -5.41 9.54 -6.13
CA THR A 71 -4.24 10.31 -5.70
C THR A 71 -3.04 9.41 -5.83
N GLU A 72 -2.02 9.85 -6.54
CA GLU A 72 -0.85 9.04 -6.86
C GLU A 72 0.40 9.68 -6.26
N SER A 73 1.36 8.83 -5.84
CA SER A 73 2.67 9.31 -5.41
C SER A 73 3.53 9.71 -6.60
N GLU A 74 4.41 10.67 -6.38
CA GLU A 74 5.53 10.86 -7.29
C GLU A 74 6.49 9.66 -7.18
N PRO A 75 7.09 9.21 -8.29
CA PRO A 75 8.07 8.14 -8.26
C PRO A 75 9.23 8.44 -7.29
N THR A 76 9.63 7.45 -6.51
CA THR A 76 10.75 7.56 -5.58
C THR A 76 11.97 6.85 -6.18
N PRO A 77 12.79 7.54 -7.00
CA PRO A 77 13.90 6.91 -7.73
C PRO A 77 15.09 6.64 -6.82
N GLY A 78 15.93 5.69 -7.21
CA GLY A 78 17.30 5.56 -6.72
C GLY A 78 17.62 4.32 -5.90
N ILE A 79 16.67 3.41 -5.71
CA ILE A 79 16.88 2.12 -5.03
C ILE A 79 16.40 1.00 -5.96
N ASP A 80 17.19 -0.05 -6.11
CA ASP A 80 16.73 -1.28 -6.76
C ASP A 80 15.90 -2.10 -5.76
N TYR A 81 14.59 -1.92 -5.78
CA TYR A 81 13.65 -2.61 -4.91
C TYR A 81 13.51 -4.11 -5.20
N THR A 82 14.09 -4.59 -6.32
CA THR A 82 14.07 -6.01 -6.68
C THR A 82 15.25 -6.78 -6.11
N ALA A 83 16.31 -6.07 -5.67
CA ALA A 83 17.56 -6.67 -5.18
C ALA A 83 17.42 -7.38 -3.82
N GLY A 84 16.38 -7.07 -3.04
CA GLY A 84 16.21 -7.61 -1.69
C GLY A 84 14.76 -7.60 -1.18
N PHE A 85 14.63 -7.88 0.11
CA PHE A 85 13.37 -7.69 0.82
C PHE A 85 13.27 -6.28 1.35
N HIS A 86 12.16 -5.62 1.03
CA HIS A 86 11.78 -4.32 1.55
C HIS A 86 10.48 -4.41 2.35
N THR A 87 10.22 -3.44 3.23
CA THR A 87 8.93 -3.30 3.89
C THR A 87 8.11 -2.22 3.21
N TYR A 88 6.87 -2.57 2.87
CA TYR A 88 5.89 -1.67 2.29
C TYR A 88 4.74 -1.56 3.26
N ALA A 89 4.37 -0.34 3.64
CA ALA A 89 3.36 -0.16 4.66
C ALA A 89 2.47 1.05 4.42
N VAL A 90 1.29 1.01 5.05
CA VAL A 90 0.36 2.13 5.10
C VAL A 90 -0.13 2.32 6.54
N ASP A 91 -0.19 3.56 7.00
CA ASP A 91 -0.92 3.98 8.19
C ASP A 91 -2.22 4.65 7.75
N TRP A 92 -3.31 3.89 7.86
CA TRP A 92 -4.64 4.33 7.47
C TRP A 92 -5.46 4.73 8.69
N ARG A 93 -5.91 5.99 8.71
CA ARG A 93 -6.66 6.63 9.79
C ARG A 93 -7.85 7.40 9.24
N PRO A 94 -8.79 7.86 10.09
CA PRO A 94 -9.81 8.81 9.67
C PRO A 94 -9.20 10.05 9.02
N GLY A 95 -9.50 10.28 7.74
CA GLY A 95 -9.03 11.44 6.99
C GLY A 95 -7.55 11.43 6.60
N LEU A 96 -6.82 10.33 6.80
CA LEU A 96 -5.38 10.28 6.56
C LEU A 96 -4.93 8.90 6.10
N ILE A 97 -4.11 8.85 5.05
CA ILE A 97 -3.35 7.67 4.62
C ILE A 97 -1.89 8.10 4.50
N VAL A 98 -0.97 7.40 5.15
CA VAL A 98 0.48 7.66 5.05
C VAL A 98 1.18 6.39 4.59
N TYR A 99 1.95 6.48 3.52
CA TYR A 99 2.67 5.36 2.92
C TYR A 99 4.13 5.36 3.32
N TYR A 100 4.67 4.17 3.52
CA TYR A 100 6.06 3.97 3.96
C TYR A 100 6.75 2.90 3.14
N ILE A 101 8.05 3.13 2.86
CA ILE A 101 8.98 2.10 2.39
C ILE A 101 10.13 2.05 3.40
N ASP A 102 10.45 0.85 3.91
CA ASP A 102 11.50 0.62 4.90
C ASP A 102 11.43 1.56 6.11
N GLY A 103 10.18 1.88 6.53
CA GLY A 103 9.91 2.77 7.66
C GLY A 103 10.05 4.27 7.36
N VAL A 104 10.38 4.65 6.13
CA VAL A 104 10.45 6.05 5.69
C VAL A 104 9.13 6.43 5.03
N GLU A 105 8.52 7.54 5.44
CA GLU A 105 7.34 8.10 4.78
C GLU A 105 7.70 8.53 3.35
N VAL A 106 6.91 8.07 2.37
CA VAL A 106 7.14 8.34 0.93
C VAL A 106 5.97 9.06 0.27
N HIS A 107 4.77 8.92 0.82
CA HIS A 107 3.57 9.58 0.30
C HIS A 107 2.52 9.75 1.40
N ARG A 108 1.64 10.75 1.24
CA ARG A 108 0.52 10.94 2.15
C ARG A 108 -0.70 11.51 1.44
N VAL A 109 -1.87 11.05 1.85
CA VAL A 109 -3.17 11.58 1.44
C VAL A 109 -3.89 12.08 2.70
N SER A 110 -4.21 13.38 2.74
CA SER A 110 -4.99 13.99 3.81
C SER A 110 -6.27 14.56 3.20
N ASP A 111 -7.39 13.86 3.37
CA ASP A 111 -8.67 14.21 2.77
C ASP A 111 -9.82 13.63 3.58
N ALA A 112 -10.91 14.40 3.72
CA ALA A 112 -12.16 13.92 4.34
C ALA A 112 -12.78 12.72 3.61
N LYS A 113 -12.40 12.48 2.35
CA LYS A 113 -12.85 11.37 1.50
C LYS A 113 -12.08 10.07 1.75
N VAL A 114 -11.05 10.07 2.62
CA VAL A 114 -10.38 8.82 3.03
C VAL A 114 -11.43 7.89 3.63
N SER A 115 -11.47 6.68 3.10
CA SER A 115 -12.50 5.69 3.43
C SER A 115 -12.61 5.40 4.92
N ARG A 116 -13.86 5.15 5.32
CA ARG A 116 -14.23 4.64 6.66
C ARG A 116 -14.85 3.24 6.58
N GLN A 117 -14.76 2.59 5.43
CA GLN A 117 -15.33 1.26 5.20
C GLN A 117 -14.29 0.19 5.51
N ASP A 118 -14.78 -0.98 5.93
CA ASP A 118 -13.90 -2.13 6.11
C ASP A 118 -13.24 -2.51 4.78
N MET A 119 -11.96 -2.81 4.85
CA MET A 119 -11.16 -3.32 3.73
C MET A 119 -10.56 -4.68 4.05
N TYR A 120 -10.13 -5.38 3.02
CA TYR A 120 -9.37 -6.61 3.12
C TYR A 120 -8.06 -6.54 2.34
N VAL A 121 -7.11 -7.38 2.71
CA VAL A 121 -5.75 -7.40 2.14
C VAL A 121 -5.71 -8.29 0.90
N ILE A 122 -5.06 -7.79 -0.15
CA ILE A 122 -4.70 -8.52 -1.35
C ILE A 122 -3.18 -8.40 -1.57
N ALA A 123 -2.57 -9.51 -1.96
CA ALA A 123 -1.21 -9.56 -2.48
C ALA A 123 -1.20 -10.50 -3.68
N ASN A 124 -0.82 -9.98 -4.83
CA ASN A 124 -0.82 -10.73 -6.10
C ASN A 124 0.27 -10.24 -7.04
N THR A 125 0.52 -11.01 -8.08
CA THR A 125 1.31 -10.58 -9.23
C THR A 125 0.49 -10.84 -10.49
N ALA A 126 0.09 -9.77 -11.17
CA ALA A 126 -0.44 -9.88 -12.53
C ALA A 126 0.72 -10.08 -13.52
N LEU A 127 0.42 -10.65 -14.67
CA LEU A 127 1.36 -10.82 -15.76
C LEU A 127 0.74 -10.28 -17.05
N GLY A 128 1.39 -9.30 -17.66
CA GLY A 128 0.86 -8.58 -18.80
C GLY A 128 -0.11 -7.46 -18.41
N GLY A 129 -0.89 -7.01 -19.38
CA GLY A 129 -1.87 -5.95 -19.22
C GLY A 129 -1.45 -4.62 -19.84
N TRP A 130 -2.37 -3.67 -19.80
CA TRP A 130 -2.18 -2.37 -20.47
C TRP A 130 -1.03 -1.54 -19.87
N TRP A 131 -0.78 -1.70 -18.57
CA TRP A 131 0.22 -0.93 -17.84
C TRP A 131 1.59 -1.62 -17.82
N ALA A 132 1.65 -2.91 -17.43
CA ALA A 132 2.90 -3.65 -17.36
C ALA A 132 3.42 -4.12 -18.76
N GLY A 133 2.60 -4.00 -19.80
CA GLY A 133 2.92 -4.51 -21.12
C GLY A 133 2.88 -6.06 -21.17
N SER A 134 3.19 -6.62 -22.31
CA SER A 134 3.28 -8.08 -22.46
C SER A 134 4.68 -8.55 -22.11
N PRO A 135 4.83 -9.70 -21.44
CA PRO A 135 6.13 -10.34 -21.29
C PRO A 135 6.73 -10.68 -22.66
N ASP A 136 8.04 -10.71 -22.76
CA ASP A 136 8.78 -11.08 -23.98
C ASP A 136 9.97 -12.00 -23.65
N GLU A 137 10.86 -12.20 -24.61
CA GLU A 137 12.02 -13.09 -24.46
C GLU A 137 12.99 -12.65 -23.35
N SER A 138 12.95 -11.38 -22.94
CA SER A 138 13.76 -10.84 -21.84
C SER A 138 13.15 -11.08 -20.46
N THR A 139 11.87 -11.48 -20.40
CA THR A 139 11.15 -11.70 -19.14
C THR A 139 11.64 -13.00 -18.49
N PRO A 140 12.26 -12.94 -17.30
CA PRO A 140 12.72 -14.15 -16.64
C PRO A 140 11.57 -14.98 -16.07
N PHE A 141 11.60 -16.29 -16.32
CA PHE A 141 10.67 -17.26 -15.76
C PHE A 141 11.41 -18.40 -15.05
N PRO A 142 10.91 -18.87 -13.89
CA PRO A 142 9.76 -18.36 -13.16
C PRO A 142 10.09 -17.06 -12.42
N GLY A 143 9.18 -16.07 -12.45
CA GLY A 143 9.22 -14.94 -11.54
C GLY A 143 8.69 -15.34 -10.15
N ARG A 144 9.18 -14.68 -9.10
CA ARG A 144 8.77 -14.95 -7.73
C ARG A 144 8.44 -13.66 -7.00
N TYR A 145 7.23 -13.56 -6.49
CA TYR A 145 6.87 -12.59 -5.47
C TYR A 145 6.97 -13.31 -4.12
N GLU A 146 7.98 -12.96 -3.34
CA GLU A 146 8.28 -13.61 -2.08
C GLU A 146 7.84 -12.72 -0.94
N ILE A 147 6.95 -13.22 -0.09
CA ILE A 147 6.41 -12.50 1.06
C ILE A 147 6.90 -13.19 2.32
N ASP A 148 7.69 -12.47 3.13
CA ASP A 148 8.16 -12.95 4.44
C ASP A 148 7.03 -12.91 5.46
N TYR A 149 6.32 -11.77 5.53
CA TYR A 149 5.13 -11.61 6.36
C TYR A 149 4.19 -10.53 5.81
N ILE A 150 2.92 -10.61 6.22
CA ILE A 150 1.94 -9.53 6.19
C ILE A 150 1.42 -9.35 7.61
N ARG A 151 1.39 -8.11 8.10
CA ARG A 151 0.94 -7.76 9.43
C ARG A 151 -0.05 -6.61 9.38
N VAL A 152 -1.09 -6.71 10.20
CA VAL A 152 -2.06 -5.64 10.42
C VAL A 152 -2.05 -5.28 11.90
N TYR A 153 -1.80 -4.02 12.20
CA TYR A 153 -1.76 -3.48 13.55
C TYR A 153 -2.92 -2.52 13.76
N ARG A 154 -3.64 -2.65 14.81
CA ARG A 154 -4.65 -1.67 15.21
C ARG A 154 -4.10 -0.70 16.22
N GLN A 155 -4.60 0.52 16.20
CA GLN A 155 -4.32 1.46 17.28
C GLN A 155 -5.14 1.11 18.51
N THR A 156 -4.49 1.07 19.68
CA THR A 156 -5.15 0.77 20.97
C THR A 156 -5.83 1.98 21.59
N ARG A 157 -5.52 3.19 21.11
CA ARG A 157 -6.15 4.45 21.54
C ARG A 157 -7.04 4.98 20.43
N PRO A 158 -8.15 5.67 20.75
CA PRO A 158 -8.96 6.34 19.74
C PRO A 158 -8.09 7.26 18.88
N TYR A 159 -8.33 7.26 17.57
CA TYR A 159 -7.69 8.23 16.69
C TYR A 159 -8.14 9.63 17.10
N ALA A 160 -7.19 10.53 17.37
CA ALA A 160 -7.51 11.95 17.35
C ALA A 160 -7.98 12.28 15.93
N GLU A 161 -9.11 12.98 15.80
CA GLU A 161 -9.52 13.48 14.49
C GLU A 161 -8.36 14.32 13.94
N ALA A 162 -7.83 13.92 12.77
CA ALA A 162 -6.84 14.74 12.10
C ALA A 162 -7.49 16.07 11.77
N PRO A 163 -6.86 17.22 12.06
CA PRO A 163 -7.38 18.50 11.60
C PRO A 163 -7.46 18.42 10.07
N LEU A 164 -8.68 18.53 9.52
CA LEU A 164 -8.90 18.64 8.09
C LEU A 164 -8.23 19.93 7.65
N SER A 165 -7.13 19.85 6.92
CA SER A 165 -6.53 21.02 6.30
C SER A 165 -7.45 21.44 5.15
N ASP A 166 -8.05 22.62 5.25
CA ASP A 166 -8.74 23.26 4.15
C ASP A 166 -7.70 23.53 3.04
N GLY A 167 -7.59 22.60 2.12
CA GLY A 167 -7.03 22.72 0.78
C GLY A 167 -5.78 23.58 0.63
N GLU A 168 -4.62 23.03 0.93
CA GLU A 168 -3.36 23.36 0.22
C GLU A 168 -2.37 22.23 0.49
N SER A 169 -1.96 21.52 -0.56
CA SER A 169 -0.96 20.44 -0.46
C SER A 169 0.44 21.08 -0.45
N ASP A 170 0.92 21.44 0.72
CA ASP A 170 2.34 21.75 0.89
C ASP A 170 3.12 20.41 0.98
N ILE A 171 3.44 19.85 -0.18
CA ILE A 171 4.35 18.72 -0.29
C ILE A 171 5.77 19.30 -0.42
N GLU A 172 6.48 19.41 0.70
CA GLU A 172 7.94 19.41 0.63
C GLU A 172 8.41 17.94 0.64
N PRO A 173 9.15 17.48 -0.36
CA PRO A 173 9.71 16.14 -0.35
C PRO A 173 10.74 16.05 0.79
N ALA A 174 10.51 15.12 1.72
CA ALA A 174 11.49 14.81 2.75
C ALA A 174 12.79 14.34 2.10
N ALA A 175 13.87 15.06 2.36
CA ALA A 175 15.21 14.69 1.88
C ALA A 175 15.56 13.29 2.43
N ALA A 176 15.90 12.36 1.53
CA ALA A 176 16.34 11.04 1.88
C ALA A 176 17.57 11.10 2.82
N VAL A 177 17.42 10.59 4.04
CA VAL A 177 18.51 10.44 5.00
C VAL A 177 19.12 9.07 4.79
N PRO A 178 20.37 8.96 4.29
CA PRO A 178 21.06 7.68 4.20
C PRO A 178 21.43 7.20 5.61
N GLY A 179 20.97 6.01 6.00
CA GLY A 179 21.42 5.31 7.21
C GLY A 179 20.43 5.24 8.37
N ALA A 180 19.14 5.44 8.17
CA ALA A 180 18.15 5.24 9.22
C ALA A 180 18.06 3.75 9.59
N SER A 181 18.46 3.43 10.81
CA SER A 181 18.27 2.12 11.44
C SER A 181 16.78 1.78 11.55
N PRO A 182 16.35 0.51 11.41
CA PRO A 182 14.94 0.11 11.45
C PRO A 182 14.39 0.09 12.88
N ALA A 183 14.28 1.23 13.54
CA ALA A 183 13.88 1.35 14.93
C ALA A 183 12.61 2.17 15.14
N HIS A 184 11.77 2.33 14.15
CA HIS A 184 10.45 2.91 14.37
C HIS A 184 9.39 1.81 14.36
N ARG A 185 9.23 1.12 15.52
CA ARG A 185 7.99 0.37 15.77
C ARG A 185 6.88 1.41 15.90
N PRO A 186 5.88 1.41 15.01
CA PRO A 186 4.70 2.25 15.23
C PRO A 186 4.04 1.86 16.58
N PRO A 187 3.36 2.77 17.25
CA PRO A 187 2.70 2.51 18.54
C PRO A 187 1.41 1.68 18.40
N PHE A 188 1.48 0.59 17.63
CA PHE A 188 0.35 -0.27 17.32
C PHE A 188 0.55 -1.68 17.88
N ASP A 189 -0.54 -2.29 18.36
CA ASP A 189 -0.56 -3.70 18.74
C ASP A 189 -0.86 -4.60 17.55
N VAL A 190 -0.18 -5.71 17.46
CA VAL A 190 -0.46 -6.76 16.46
C VAL A 190 -1.82 -7.38 16.76
N TRP A 191 -2.65 -7.59 15.76
CA TRP A 191 -3.86 -8.41 15.90
C TRP A 191 -3.45 -9.80 16.41
N PRO A 192 -4.08 -10.31 17.49
CA PRO A 192 -3.71 -11.60 18.04
C PRO A 192 -3.91 -12.68 16.98
N GLU A 193 -2.92 -13.58 16.86
CA GLU A 193 -3.08 -14.83 16.11
C GLU A 193 -4.28 -15.58 16.68
N GLY A 194 -5.29 -15.88 15.87
CA GLY A 194 -6.45 -16.64 16.30
C GLY A 194 -7.72 -15.81 16.52
N TYR A 195 -8.15 -15.03 15.54
CA TYR A 195 -9.52 -14.55 15.52
C TYR A 195 -10.46 -15.73 15.28
N PRO A 196 -11.43 -16.03 16.18
CA PRO A 196 -12.38 -17.09 15.94
C PRO A 196 -13.24 -16.70 14.73
N ASN A 197 -13.36 -17.64 13.79
CA ASN A 197 -14.26 -17.53 12.65
C ASN A 197 -15.64 -17.09 13.15
N GLY A 198 -15.99 -15.84 12.92
CA GLY A 198 -17.34 -15.33 13.12
C GLY A 198 -18.28 -16.08 12.19
N ARG A 199 -19.18 -16.86 12.78
CA ARG A 199 -20.34 -17.42 12.12
C ARG A 199 -21.39 -16.34 11.93
#